data_14a65a31ba69c9f215150db1256878a4
#
_entry.id   14a65a31ba69c9f215150db1256878a4
#
_cell.length_a   1.000
_cell.length_b   1.000
_cell.length_c   1.000
_cell.angle_alpha   90.00
_cell.angle_beta   90.00
_cell.angle_gamma   90.00
#
_symmetry.space_group_name_H-M   'P 1'
#
loop_
_entity.id
_entity.type
_entity.pdbx_description
1 polymer ?
#
loop_
_entity_poly.entity_id
_entity_poly.type
_entity_poly.pdbx_seq_one_letter_code
_entity_poly.pdbx_strand_id
1 'polypeptide(L)'
;MARDWKCIRCSSTIMLATVWLIATVATPVAFAEQPGEGMTNDGSAIDSPTQDAPSADTDPETMLPHFGDKRFWISGQMNFIFQAHPGFHADYSGKNSLSPHYEKATSRVMTLYTGVRLNNSTELLVDIEEAGGAALTTGLGLAGAPDLDIVRNPLLSKAPYLARGMIHKVFALSKDKIENPRSFLSLFDELPCRRLEIRFGKFSLPDFLDLNSVGSDTHFQFTNWSVDNNGAWDYAADTRGYTVGIVADYEDRTWGFRFVEALMPKVANGIDLVWRPWHVHAENLEYEVRHGVMPKKSGVVRLLAYTNHANMGIYRDAVAQFREGLVAAPDITHHPWHVTGKYGFGVNLEQDLTSNLTAFARWGWDNGKTESFAYTEIDLTIAEGVRLNGAKWHRKYDRAGIAFVSNGIKRDHQNYLANGGYGFLIGDGRVRYGRENITESYYTAHVWRGIYLAPGMQYIVNPGYNRDRGPVVVGAFRAHVEF
;
A
#
# COMPACT_ATOMS: atom_id res chain seq x y z
N MET A 1 -14.21 -28.00 40.73
CA MET A 1 -13.91 -26.58 40.97
C MET A 1 -13.92 -25.88 39.62
N ALA A 2 -15.01 -25.20 39.37
CA ALA A 2 -15.22 -24.43 38.13
C ALA A 2 -14.47 -23.10 38.26
N ARG A 3 -13.73 -22.72 37.24
CA ARG A 3 -13.19 -21.36 37.08
C ARG A 3 -13.59 -20.79 35.72
N ASP A 4 -14.41 -19.81 35.83
CA ASP A 4 -14.92 -18.80 34.94
C ASP A 4 -14.26 -18.56 33.57
N TRP A 5 -15.03 -18.84 32.55
CA TRP A 5 -14.86 -18.34 31.20
C TRP A 5 -15.69 -17.04 31.04
N LYS A 6 -15.13 -15.92 31.44
CA LYS A 6 -15.68 -14.60 31.12
C LYS A 6 -14.54 -13.67 30.68
N CYS A 7 -14.16 -13.69 29.40
CA CYS A 7 -13.50 -12.57 28.72
C CYS A 7 -13.24 -12.82 27.23
N ILE A 8 -14.28 -13.15 26.44
CA ILE A 8 -14.20 -13.19 24.97
C ILE A 8 -15.47 -12.55 24.36
N ARG A 9 -15.99 -11.48 24.91
CA ARG A 9 -17.15 -10.77 24.31
C ARG A 9 -16.89 -9.31 23.91
N CYS A 10 -15.66 -8.81 23.94
CA CYS A 10 -15.39 -7.41 23.57
C CYS A 10 -14.97 -7.18 22.09
N SER A 11 -14.59 -8.24 21.36
CA SER A 11 -14.12 -8.05 19.98
C SER A 11 -15.23 -8.09 18.91
N SER A 12 -16.35 -8.77 19.22
CA SER A 12 -17.42 -8.95 18.23
C SER A 12 -18.35 -7.74 18.10
N THR A 13 -18.40 -6.89 19.11
CA THR A 13 -19.32 -5.73 19.12
C THR A 13 -18.73 -4.54 18.33
N ILE A 14 -17.42 -4.43 18.23
CA ILE A 14 -16.76 -3.36 17.45
C ILE A 14 -16.89 -3.65 15.95
N MET A 15 -16.75 -4.91 15.54
CA MET A 15 -16.88 -5.31 14.14
C MET A 15 -18.30 -5.13 13.59
N LEU A 16 -19.33 -5.34 14.44
CA LEU A 16 -20.74 -5.09 14.07
C LEU A 16 -21.08 -3.58 14.04
N ALA A 17 -20.43 -2.74 14.87
CA ALA A 17 -20.65 -1.30 14.88
C ALA A 17 -20.07 -0.62 13.62
N THR A 18 -18.92 -1.08 13.13
CA THR A 18 -18.28 -0.50 11.94
C THR A 18 -19.07 -0.80 10.65
N VAL A 19 -19.64 -2.00 10.53
CA VAL A 19 -20.53 -2.35 9.41
C VAL A 19 -21.84 -1.54 9.45
N TRP A 20 -22.35 -1.22 10.65
CA TRP A 20 -23.54 -0.37 10.81
C TRP A 20 -23.28 1.11 10.50
N LEU A 21 -22.08 1.64 10.73
CA LEU A 21 -21.76 3.02 10.40
C LEU A 21 -21.76 3.26 8.87
N ILE A 22 -21.29 2.28 8.10
CA ILE A 22 -21.33 2.36 6.63
C ILE A 22 -22.78 2.26 6.12
N ALA A 23 -23.66 1.53 6.79
CA ALA A 23 -25.07 1.38 6.41
C ALA A 23 -25.93 2.61 6.76
N THR A 24 -25.57 3.39 7.80
CA THR A 24 -26.37 4.56 8.23
C THR A 24 -26.08 5.85 7.44
N VAL A 25 -24.96 5.92 6.71
CA VAL A 25 -24.69 7.07 5.80
C VAL A 25 -25.42 6.92 4.45
N ALA A 26 -26.02 5.78 4.16
CA ALA A 26 -26.71 5.47 2.91
C ALA A 26 -28.24 5.62 2.95
N THR A 27 -28.82 6.38 3.88
CA THR A 27 -30.26 6.69 3.82
C THR A 27 -30.53 7.76 2.75
N PRO A 28 -31.34 7.48 1.73
CA PRO A 28 -31.65 8.46 0.70
C PRO A 28 -32.60 9.52 1.26
N VAL A 29 -32.22 10.78 1.15
CA VAL A 29 -33.14 11.88 1.27
C VAL A 29 -34.08 11.82 0.06
N ALA A 30 -35.32 11.48 0.30
CA ALA A 30 -36.38 11.49 -0.71
C ALA A 30 -36.71 12.94 -1.10
N PHE A 31 -36.38 13.33 -2.32
CA PHE A 31 -36.98 14.51 -2.93
C PHE A 31 -38.28 14.09 -3.62
N ALA A 32 -39.36 14.80 -3.25
CA ALA A 32 -40.70 14.61 -3.79
C ALA A 32 -40.73 14.97 -5.29
N GLU A 33 -41.23 14.06 -6.10
CA GLU A 33 -41.63 14.32 -7.47
C GLU A 33 -42.91 15.17 -7.50
N GLN A 34 -42.92 16.20 -8.32
CA GLN A 34 -44.18 16.82 -8.78
C GLN A 34 -44.45 16.41 -10.24
N PRO A 35 -45.72 16.19 -10.61
CA PRO A 35 -46.06 15.64 -11.92
C PRO A 35 -46.03 16.71 -13.02
N GLY A 36 -45.55 16.29 -14.19
CA GLY A 36 -45.47 17.09 -15.39
C GLY A 36 -46.77 17.18 -16.15
N GLU A 37 -46.96 18.28 -16.83
CA GLU A 37 -47.94 18.40 -17.93
C GLU A 37 -47.18 18.56 -19.25
N GLY A 38 -47.67 17.83 -20.26
CA GLY A 38 -47.14 17.87 -21.62
C GLY A 38 -47.67 19.04 -22.42
N MET A 39 -46.88 19.44 -23.44
CA MET A 39 -47.45 19.93 -24.71
C MET A 39 -46.41 20.00 -25.85
N THR A 40 -46.71 19.33 -26.89
CA THR A 40 -46.56 19.51 -28.36
C THR A 40 -45.58 20.51 -28.95
N ASN A 41 -44.86 20.00 -30.01
CA ASN A 41 -44.19 20.57 -31.17
C ASN A 41 -44.58 22.00 -31.60
N ASP A 42 -43.58 22.81 -31.98
CA ASP A 42 -43.33 23.22 -33.40
C ASP A 42 -42.07 24.15 -33.56
N GLY A 43 -41.33 23.96 -34.65
CA GLY A 43 -40.78 25.02 -35.47
C GLY A 43 -39.45 25.69 -35.12
N SER A 44 -38.35 25.22 -35.73
CA SER A 44 -37.25 25.98 -36.33
C SER A 44 -36.69 27.24 -35.64
N ALA A 45 -35.47 27.16 -35.15
CA ALA A 45 -34.49 28.23 -35.17
C ALA A 45 -33.07 27.66 -35.25
N ILE A 46 -32.31 28.17 -36.20
CA ILE A 46 -30.89 27.93 -36.42
C ILE A 46 -30.15 28.55 -35.24
N ASP A 47 -29.61 27.74 -34.37
CA ASP A 47 -28.72 28.18 -33.28
C ASP A 47 -27.28 27.91 -33.71
N SER A 48 -26.50 28.98 -33.70
CA SER A 48 -25.05 28.95 -33.91
C SER A 48 -24.41 28.17 -32.75
N PRO A 49 -23.39 27.34 -32.98
CA PRO A 49 -22.73 26.63 -31.91
C PRO A 49 -22.00 27.66 -31.03
N THR A 50 -22.50 27.90 -29.85
CA THR A 50 -21.71 28.44 -28.75
C THR A 50 -20.53 27.49 -28.55
N GLN A 51 -19.33 27.96 -28.82
CA GLN A 51 -18.10 27.30 -28.40
C GLN A 51 -18.14 27.28 -26.88
N ASP A 52 -18.51 26.13 -26.33
CA ASP A 52 -18.27 25.84 -24.90
C ASP A 52 -16.77 26.01 -24.67
N ALA A 53 -16.41 26.85 -23.71
CA ALA A 53 -15.04 26.96 -23.24
C ALA A 53 -14.59 25.53 -22.81
N PRO A 54 -13.39 25.07 -23.21
CA PRO A 54 -12.93 23.75 -22.85
C PRO A 54 -12.96 23.60 -21.32
N SER A 55 -13.70 22.63 -20.83
CA SER A 55 -13.70 22.30 -19.42
C SER A 55 -12.28 21.88 -19.02
N ALA A 56 -11.83 22.23 -17.83
CA ALA A 56 -10.50 21.83 -17.32
C ALA A 56 -10.25 20.31 -17.37
N ASP A 57 -11.29 19.51 -17.53
CA ASP A 57 -11.29 18.04 -17.67
C ASP A 57 -10.94 17.50 -19.06
N THR A 58 -10.57 18.34 -20.02
CA THR A 58 -10.12 17.90 -21.36
C THR A 58 -8.59 17.77 -21.45
N ASP A 59 -7.86 18.23 -20.45
CA ASP A 59 -6.41 18.14 -20.43
C ASP A 59 -5.95 16.67 -20.32
N PRO A 60 -4.86 16.31 -21.05
CA PRO A 60 -4.28 14.97 -20.94
C PRO A 60 -3.82 14.63 -19.52
N GLU A 61 -3.92 13.37 -19.14
CA GLU A 61 -3.45 12.87 -17.85
C GLU A 61 -1.91 12.80 -17.73
N THR A 62 -1.19 12.93 -18.86
CA THR A 62 0.27 12.94 -18.91
C THR A 62 0.81 14.21 -19.56
N MET A 63 2.02 14.65 -19.17
CA MET A 63 2.70 15.84 -19.69
C MET A 63 2.98 15.73 -21.19
N LEU A 64 3.37 14.54 -21.63
CA LEU A 64 3.71 14.24 -23.02
C LEU A 64 2.85 13.06 -23.49
N PRO A 65 2.43 13.05 -24.75
CA PRO A 65 1.73 11.90 -25.31
C PRO A 65 2.70 10.71 -25.36
N HIS A 66 2.25 9.54 -24.94
CA HIS A 66 3.02 8.31 -25.08
C HIS A 66 3.21 7.95 -26.56
N PHE A 67 4.33 7.30 -26.87
CA PHE A 67 4.59 6.86 -28.24
C PHE A 67 3.48 5.93 -28.75
N GLY A 68 2.99 6.22 -29.96
CA GLY A 68 2.01 5.37 -30.65
C GLY A 68 2.58 4.03 -31.13
N ASP A 69 3.91 3.83 -31.09
CA ASP A 69 4.56 2.58 -31.46
C ASP A 69 4.20 1.49 -30.42
N LYS A 70 3.64 0.40 -30.91
CA LYS A 70 3.24 -0.74 -30.07
C LYS A 70 4.42 -1.59 -29.58
N ARG A 71 5.62 -1.41 -30.15
CA ARG A 71 6.79 -2.21 -29.82
C ARG A 71 7.56 -1.65 -28.64
N PHE A 72 7.63 -0.32 -28.53
CA PHE A 72 8.39 0.35 -27.49
C PHE A 72 7.46 1.12 -26.55
N TRP A 73 7.88 1.22 -25.30
CA TRP A 73 7.24 2.05 -24.29
C TRP A 73 8.31 2.89 -23.59
N ILE A 74 8.01 4.15 -23.40
CA ILE A 74 8.73 5.04 -22.53
C ILE A 74 7.72 5.97 -21.85
N SER A 75 7.81 6.07 -20.54
CA SER A 75 7.00 6.90 -19.69
C SER A 75 7.82 7.23 -18.45
N GLY A 76 7.33 8.06 -17.57
CA GLY A 76 8.01 8.36 -16.33
C GLY A 76 7.14 9.15 -15.37
N GLN A 77 7.60 9.22 -14.15
CA GLN A 77 6.96 9.99 -13.10
C GLN A 77 7.98 10.74 -12.23
N MET A 78 7.49 11.80 -11.60
CA MET A 78 8.18 12.45 -10.47
C MET A 78 7.17 12.71 -9.36
N ASN A 79 7.51 12.26 -8.15
CA ASN A 79 6.69 12.47 -6.97
C ASN A 79 7.49 13.14 -5.86
N PHE A 80 6.94 14.20 -5.27
CA PHE A 80 7.53 14.94 -4.17
C PHE A 80 6.51 15.04 -3.05
N ILE A 81 6.86 14.60 -1.84
CA ILE A 81 5.98 14.65 -0.67
C ILE A 81 6.65 15.49 0.41
N PHE A 82 6.10 16.66 0.66
CA PHE A 82 6.45 17.47 1.83
C PHE A 82 5.57 17.06 2.99
N GLN A 83 6.17 16.83 4.16
CA GLN A 83 5.47 16.51 5.40
C GLN A 83 5.96 17.39 6.55
N ALA A 84 5.06 17.70 7.47
CA ALA A 84 5.40 18.40 8.71
C ALA A 84 4.45 18.00 9.84
N HIS A 85 4.95 18.00 11.08
CA HIS A 85 4.13 17.90 12.27
C HIS A 85 4.54 18.94 13.32
N PRO A 86 3.59 19.49 14.07
CA PRO A 86 3.88 20.33 15.24
C PRO A 86 4.46 19.49 16.37
N GLY A 87 4.95 20.13 17.42
CA GLY A 87 5.31 19.43 18.65
C GLY A 87 4.12 18.65 19.22
N PHE A 88 4.38 17.48 19.78
CA PHE A 88 3.39 16.64 20.44
C PHE A 88 3.92 16.10 21.78
N HIS A 89 3.01 15.59 22.61
CA HIS A 89 3.38 15.05 23.92
C HIS A 89 4.18 13.75 23.81
N ALA A 90 5.28 13.64 24.57
CA ALA A 90 6.06 12.43 24.74
C ALA A 90 6.74 12.46 26.09
N ASP A 91 6.45 11.48 26.96
CA ASP A 91 7.08 11.38 28.29
C ASP A 91 8.58 11.09 28.19
N TYR A 92 9.00 10.40 27.13
CA TYR A 92 10.38 10.06 26.83
C TYR A 92 10.56 9.74 25.34
N SER A 93 11.81 9.66 24.88
CA SER A 93 12.20 9.26 23.53
C SER A 93 13.37 8.30 23.58
N GLY A 94 13.35 7.29 22.73
CA GLY A 94 14.43 6.36 22.48
C GLY A 94 15.05 6.54 21.10
N LYS A 95 15.93 5.61 20.74
CA LYS A 95 16.68 5.65 19.49
C LYS A 95 15.80 5.63 18.24
N ASN A 96 14.72 4.87 18.27
CA ASN A 96 13.78 4.73 17.14
C ASN A 96 12.44 5.42 17.46
N SER A 97 12.46 6.59 18.07
CA SER A 97 11.27 7.38 18.34
C SER A 97 11.07 8.45 17.27
N LEU A 98 9.85 8.70 16.86
CA LEU A 98 9.49 9.93 16.15
C LEU A 98 9.83 11.13 17.02
N SER A 99 10.49 12.17 16.49
CA SER A 99 10.81 13.38 17.24
C SER A 99 9.55 14.04 17.82
N PRO A 100 9.49 14.36 19.12
CA PRO A 100 8.32 15.04 19.68
C PRO A 100 8.28 16.55 19.39
N HIS A 101 9.32 17.11 18.79
CA HIS A 101 9.42 18.53 18.44
C HIS A 101 8.88 18.77 17.03
N TYR A 102 8.63 20.06 16.71
CA TYR A 102 8.31 20.43 15.32
C TYR A 102 9.36 19.88 14.37
N GLU A 103 8.90 19.18 13.34
CA GLU A 103 9.75 18.61 12.30
C GLU A 103 9.10 18.74 10.93
N LYS A 104 9.92 18.85 9.89
CA LYS A 104 9.51 18.81 8.49
C LYS A 104 10.50 18.01 7.67
N ALA A 105 10.00 17.34 6.64
CA ALA A 105 10.81 16.55 5.72
C ALA A 105 10.22 16.64 4.31
N THR A 106 11.04 16.31 3.31
CA THR A 106 10.60 16.15 1.92
C THR A 106 11.26 14.94 1.31
N SER A 107 10.47 14.02 0.82
CA SER A 107 10.88 12.90 0.00
C SER A 107 10.70 13.21 -1.49
N ARG A 108 11.37 12.44 -2.33
CA ARG A 108 11.14 12.42 -3.77
C ARG A 108 11.42 11.03 -4.35
N VAL A 109 10.63 10.65 -5.33
CA VAL A 109 10.85 9.50 -6.19
C VAL A 109 10.70 9.94 -7.63
N MET A 110 11.64 9.55 -8.48
CA MET A 110 11.61 9.78 -9.92
C MET A 110 11.86 8.46 -10.61
N THR A 111 10.94 8.04 -11.47
CA THR A 111 11.03 6.76 -12.17
C THR A 111 10.93 6.97 -13.67
N LEU A 112 11.85 6.37 -14.41
CA LEU A 112 11.79 6.22 -15.85
C LEU A 112 11.36 4.78 -16.16
N TYR A 113 10.19 4.64 -16.76
CA TYR A 113 9.62 3.38 -17.22
C TYR A 113 9.97 3.13 -18.68
N THR A 114 10.54 1.96 -18.96
CA THR A 114 10.86 1.57 -20.34
C THR A 114 10.48 0.12 -20.61
N GLY A 115 10.13 -0.19 -21.85
CA GLY A 115 9.84 -1.56 -22.20
C GLY A 115 9.90 -1.81 -23.71
N VAL A 116 10.08 -3.08 -24.07
CA VAL A 116 10.08 -3.53 -25.45
C VAL A 116 9.33 -4.83 -25.63
N ARG A 117 8.39 -4.86 -26.56
CA ARG A 117 7.72 -6.09 -26.98
C ARG A 117 8.66 -6.89 -27.89
N LEU A 118 9.08 -8.04 -27.44
CA LEU A 118 9.95 -8.94 -28.22
C LEU A 118 9.14 -9.69 -29.28
N ASN A 119 7.90 -10.08 -28.93
CA ASN A 119 6.92 -10.69 -29.83
C ASN A 119 5.49 -10.54 -29.28
N ASN A 120 4.49 -11.18 -29.86
CA ASN A 120 3.08 -11.05 -29.47
C ASN A 120 2.72 -11.61 -28.08
N SER A 121 3.65 -12.21 -27.38
CA SER A 121 3.41 -12.83 -26.07
C SER A 121 4.59 -12.70 -25.12
N THR A 122 5.62 -11.91 -25.47
CA THR A 122 6.82 -11.74 -24.65
C THR A 122 7.28 -10.30 -24.72
N GLU A 123 7.56 -9.71 -23.57
CA GLU A 123 8.09 -8.36 -23.45
C GLU A 123 9.18 -8.30 -22.38
N LEU A 124 10.04 -7.30 -22.49
CA LEU A 124 11.05 -6.94 -21.50
C LEU A 124 10.70 -5.57 -20.94
N LEU A 125 10.63 -5.46 -19.62
CA LEU A 125 10.31 -4.24 -18.89
C LEU A 125 11.51 -3.84 -18.02
N VAL A 126 11.90 -2.57 -18.07
CA VAL A 126 13.08 -2.06 -17.35
C VAL A 126 12.78 -0.67 -16.80
N ASP A 127 12.84 -0.51 -15.49
CA ASP A 127 12.59 0.76 -14.82
C ASP A 127 13.81 1.21 -14.05
N ILE A 128 14.18 2.48 -14.26
CA ILE A 128 15.27 3.16 -13.55
C ILE A 128 14.65 4.17 -12.59
N GLU A 129 15.05 4.12 -11.34
CA GLU A 129 14.48 4.95 -10.29
C GLU A 129 15.57 5.69 -9.50
N GLU A 130 15.28 6.91 -9.09
CA GLU A 130 16.00 7.68 -8.09
C GLU A 130 15.03 7.97 -6.94
N ALA A 131 15.38 7.54 -5.73
CA ALA A 131 14.67 7.85 -4.51
C ALA A 131 15.59 8.62 -3.56
N GLY A 132 15.07 9.73 -3.00
CA GLY A 132 15.87 10.59 -2.16
C GLY A 132 15.06 11.49 -1.25
N GLY A 133 15.74 12.44 -0.60
CA GLY A 133 15.14 13.31 0.40
C GLY A 133 15.26 12.77 1.81
N ALA A 134 14.27 13.05 2.65
CA ALA A 134 14.23 12.63 4.05
C ALA A 134 12.78 12.36 4.46
N ALA A 135 12.58 11.47 5.43
CA ALA A 135 11.34 11.27 6.15
C ALA A 135 11.33 12.02 7.47
N LEU A 136 10.16 12.15 8.09
CA LEU A 136 10.05 12.56 9.50
C LEU A 136 10.85 11.57 10.35
N THR A 137 11.73 12.10 11.20
CA THR A 137 12.72 11.37 12.01
C THR A 137 13.44 10.28 11.20
N THR A 138 13.72 10.56 9.92
CA THR A 138 14.33 9.63 8.97
C THR A 138 13.62 8.28 8.84
N GLY A 139 12.30 8.29 8.95
CA GLY A 139 11.44 7.10 8.78
C GLY A 139 11.36 6.18 9.99
N LEU A 140 11.57 6.70 11.20
CA LEU A 140 11.51 5.94 12.44
C LEU A 140 10.35 6.37 13.34
N GLY A 141 9.95 5.49 14.26
CA GLY A 141 9.06 5.78 15.37
C GLY A 141 7.56 5.64 15.08
N LEU A 142 7.21 5.14 13.91
CA LEU A 142 5.83 4.82 13.52
C LEU A 142 5.79 3.43 12.90
N ALA A 143 4.79 2.63 13.23
CA ALA A 143 4.59 1.32 12.61
C ALA A 143 4.03 1.47 11.18
N GLY A 144 3.05 2.34 10.99
CA GLY A 144 2.61 2.81 9.69
C GLY A 144 3.30 4.13 9.33
N ALA A 145 4.42 4.08 8.65
CA ALA A 145 5.13 5.29 8.22
C ALA A 145 4.25 6.18 7.34
N PRO A 146 4.29 7.52 7.52
CA PRO A 146 3.34 8.43 6.87
C PRO A 146 3.66 8.75 5.41
N ASP A 147 4.76 8.22 4.88
CA ASP A 147 5.24 8.48 3.53
C ASP A 147 5.89 7.22 2.97
N LEU A 148 5.29 6.61 1.95
CA LEU A 148 5.78 5.38 1.33
C LEU A 148 7.00 5.63 0.41
N ASP A 149 7.16 6.84 -0.12
CA ASP A 149 8.20 7.19 -1.08
C ASP A 149 9.59 7.41 -0.42
N ILE A 150 9.79 6.95 0.79
CA ILE A 150 11.06 7.07 1.48
C ILE A 150 11.88 5.79 1.42
N VAL A 151 13.16 5.93 1.15
CA VAL A 151 14.15 4.87 1.39
C VAL A 151 14.65 5.01 2.83
N ARG A 152 14.32 4.06 3.66
CA ARG A 152 14.57 4.11 5.10
C ARG A 152 16.04 4.00 5.51
N ASN A 153 16.91 3.54 4.62
CA ASN A 153 18.35 3.46 4.88
C ASN A 153 19.05 4.73 4.40
N PRO A 154 19.41 5.67 5.30
CA PRO A 154 20.02 6.94 4.92
C PRO A 154 21.45 6.79 4.36
N LEU A 155 22.06 5.62 4.49
CA LEU A 155 23.42 5.33 3.99
C LEU A 155 23.42 4.94 2.51
N LEU A 156 22.26 4.71 1.90
CA LEU A 156 22.18 4.36 0.48
C LEU A 156 22.49 5.57 -0.40
N SER A 157 23.14 5.27 -1.50
CA SER A 157 23.38 6.24 -2.58
C SER A 157 22.03 6.76 -3.13
N LYS A 158 22.00 8.06 -3.43
CA LYS A 158 20.89 8.71 -4.16
C LYS A 158 21.06 8.61 -5.68
N ALA A 159 22.05 7.86 -6.17
CA ALA A 159 22.23 7.62 -7.60
C ALA A 159 21.07 6.76 -8.13
N PRO A 160 20.65 6.98 -9.40
CA PRO A 160 19.67 6.13 -10.05
C PRO A 160 20.05 4.64 -9.99
N TYR A 161 19.05 3.79 -9.83
CA TYR A 161 19.22 2.35 -9.71
C TYR A 161 18.17 1.60 -10.53
N LEU A 162 18.45 0.34 -10.82
CA LEU A 162 17.47 -0.56 -11.43
C LEU A 162 16.38 -0.90 -10.40
N ALA A 163 15.20 -0.38 -10.59
CA ALA A 163 14.01 -0.67 -9.78
C ALA A 163 13.36 -1.97 -10.25
N ARG A 164 12.94 -2.03 -11.50
CA ARG A 164 12.42 -3.24 -12.15
C ARG A 164 13.27 -3.64 -13.32
N GLY A 165 13.37 -4.94 -13.55
CA GLY A 165 14.02 -5.51 -14.73
C GLY A 165 13.52 -6.93 -14.90
N MET A 166 12.46 -7.12 -15.74
CA MET A 166 11.78 -8.42 -15.82
C MET A 166 11.38 -8.78 -17.25
N ILE A 167 11.39 -10.07 -17.52
CA ILE A 167 10.78 -10.67 -18.70
C ILE A 167 9.36 -11.06 -18.31
N HIS A 168 8.38 -10.65 -19.13
CA HIS A 168 6.99 -11.04 -19.01
C HIS A 168 6.58 -11.89 -20.22
N LYS A 169 6.00 -13.05 -19.94
CA LYS A 169 5.53 -14.02 -20.93
C LYS A 169 4.06 -14.35 -20.70
N VAL A 170 3.24 -14.21 -21.73
CA VAL A 170 1.81 -14.55 -21.73
C VAL A 170 1.57 -15.83 -22.51
N PHE A 171 0.89 -16.79 -21.89
CA PHE A 171 0.39 -18.01 -22.52
C PHE A 171 -1.12 -17.92 -22.66
N ALA A 172 -1.61 -17.78 -23.89
CA ALA A 172 -3.03 -17.69 -24.20
C ALA A 172 -3.72 -19.04 -23.97
N LEU A 173 -4.76 -19.06 -23.15
CA LEU A 173 -5.62 -20.21 -22.85
C LEU A 173 -7.04 -20.02 -23.41
N SER A 174 -7.36 -18.84 -23.97
CA SER A 174 -8.58 -18.57 -24.71
C SER A 174 -8.29 -17.71 -25.95
N LYS A 175 -9.24 -17.69 -26.90
CA LYS A 175 -9.18 -16.82 -28.07
C LYS A 175 -9.77 -15.45 -27.82
N ASP A 176 -10.71 -15.37 -26.88
CA ASP A 176 -11.32 -14.09 -26.46
C ASP A 176 -10.29 -13.23 -25.77
N LYS A 177 -10.35 -11.94 -26.03
CA LYS A 177 -9.44 -10.95 -25.48
C LYS A 177 -10.20 -9.90 -24.68
N ILE A 178 -9.48 -9.26 -23.77
CA ILE A 178 -9.89 -8.07 -23.03
C ILE A 178 -8.92 -6.94 -23.36
N GLU A 179 -9.41 -5.72 -23.36
CA GLU A 179 -8.57 -4.53 -23.40
C GLU A 179 -7.65 -4.48 -22.17
N ASN A 180 -6.41 -4.10 -22.41
CA ASN A 180 -5.40 -3.94 -21.35
C ASN A 180 -4.69 -2.59 -21.59
N PRO A 181 -4.98 -1.57 -20.78
CA PRO A 181 -4.25 -0.30 -20.87
C PRO A 181 -2.75 -0.54 -20.69
N ARG A 182 -1.96 -0.04 -21.63
CA ARG A 182 -0.50 -0.14 -21.57
C ARG A 182 0.01 0.56 -20.31
N SER A 183 0.96 -0.08 -19.63
CA SER A 183 1.55 0.43 -18.40
C SER A 183 3.00 -0.04 -18.26
N PHE A 184 3.66 0.37 -17.19
CA PHE A 184 5.00 -0.12 -16.84
C PHE A 184 5.04 -1.62 -16.48
N LEU A 185 3.89 -2.27 -16.26
CA LEU A 185 3.78 -3.71 -15.98
C LEU A 185 3.38 -4.54 -17.21
N SER A 186 2.87 -3.90 -18.28
CA SER A 186 2.56 -4.58 -19.55
C SER A 186 2.39 -3.60 -20.70
N LEU A 187 3.01 -3.91 -21.85
CA LEU A 187 2.91 -3.18 -23.10
C LEU A 187 1.85 -3.75 -24.05
N PHE A 188 1.21 -4.85 -23.69
CA PHE A 188 0.16 -5.45 -24.51
C PHE A 188 -1.12 -4.61 -24.42
N ASP A 189 -1.70 -4.21 -25.57
CA ASP A 189 -2.97 -3.45 -25.64
C ASP A 189 -4.17 -4.34 -25.31
N GLU A 190 -4.01 -5.65 -25.55
CA GLU A 190 -5.03 -6.66 -25.35
C GLU A 190 -4.40 -7.93 -24.77
N LEU A 191 -5.09 -8.57 -23.86
CA LEU A 191 -4.70 -9.85 -23.26
C LEU A 191 -5.80 -10.89 -23.46
N PRO A 192 -5.45 -12.20 -23.61
CA PRO A 192 -6.45 -13.25 -23.60
C PRO A 192 -7.25 -13.25 -22.29
N CYS A 193 -8.58 -13.42 -22.37
CA CYS A 193 -9.44 -13.45 -21.18
C CYS A 193 -9.01 -14.52 -20.18
N ARG A 194 -8.62 -15.70 -20.68
CA ARG A 194 -8.04 -16.76 -19.87
C ARG A 194 -6.61 -16.97 -20.32
N ARG A 195 -5.68 -16.85 -19.36
CA ARG A 195 -4.25 -16.86 -19.63
C ARG A 195 -3.44 -17.28 -18.41
N LEU A 196 -2.20 -17.71 -18.66
CA LEU A 196 -1.14 -17.81 -17.65
C LEU A 196 -0.06 -16.79 -18.03
N GLU A 197 0.29 -15.94 -17.07
CA GLU A 197 1.37 -14.98 -17.19
C GLU A 197 2.54 -15.41 -16.31
N ILE A 198 3.74 -15.40 -16.85
CA ILE A 198 4.97 -15.66 -16.10
C ILE A 198 5.86 -14.44 -16.19
N ARG A 199 6.25 -13.92 -15.04
CA ARG A 199 7.26 -12.86 -14.94
C ARG A 199 8.47 -13.37 -14.17
N PHE A 200 9.65 -13.04 -14.65
CA PHE A 200 10.90 -13.40 -14.00
C PHE A 200 11.87 -12.23 -14.05
N GLY A 201 12.46 -11.90 -12.89
CA GLY A 201 13.43 -10.82 -12.78
C GLY A 201 13.32 -10.05 -11.49
N LYS A 202 13.65 -8.75 -11.52
CA LYS A 202 13.54 -7.83 -10.41
C LYS A 202 12.21 -7.06 -10.48
N PHE A 203 11.46 -7.03 -9.36
CA PHE A 203 10.15 -6.38 -9.22
C PHE A 203 9.83 -6.10 -7.75
N SER A 204 8.72 -5.39 -7.50
CA SER A 204 8.11 -5.26 -6.17
C SER A 204 6.94 -6.25 -6.04
N LEU A 205 6.76 -6.90 -4.89
CA LEU A 205 5.62 -7.80 -4.68
C LEU A 205 4.26 -7.07 -4.74
N PRO A 206 4.13 -5.85 -4.18
CA PRO A 206 2.93 -5.03 -4.34
C PRO A 206 2.55 -4.66 -5.78
N ASP A 207 3.43 -4.85 -6.76
CA ASP A 207 3.06 -4.71 -8.18
C ASP A 207 2.00 -5.74 -8.62
N PHE A 208 1.87 -6.87 -7.91
CA PHE A 208 1.05 -8.01 -8.31
C PHE A 208 0.07 -8.49 -7.25
N LEU A 209 0.34 -8.26 -5.97
CA LEU A 209 -0.41 -8.80 -4.83
C LEU A 209 -0.96 -7.69 -3.93
N ASP A 210 -2.07 -7.97 -3.25
CA ASP A 210 -2.77 -7.06 -2.32
C ASP A 210 -3.22 -5.74 -2.93
N LEU A 211 -3.35 -5.67 -4.24
CA LEU A 211 -3.79 -4.47 -4.96
C LEU A 211 -5.24 -4.09 -4.63
N ASN A 212 -5.52 -2.81 -4.54
CA ASN A 212 -6.88 -2.29 -4.65
C ASN A 212 -6.90 -0.88 -5.24
N SER A 213 -8.01 -0.52 -5.88
CA SER A 213 -8.13 0.75 -6.60
C SER A 213 -8.28 1.97 -5.69
N VAL A 214 -8.45 1.78 -4.38
CA VAL A 214 -8.72 2.86 -3.42
C VAL A 214 -7.49 3.25 -2.63
N GLY A 215 -6.63 2.29 -2.26
CA GLY A 215 -5.53 2.50 -1.34
C GLY A 215 -4.13 2.16 -1.87
N SER A 216 -3.99 1.43 -2.99
CA SER A 216 -2.69 0.94 -3.47
C SER A 216 -2.05 1.85 -4.52
N ASP A 217 -2.00 3.17 -4.27
CA ASP A 217 -1.40 4.14 -5.18
C ASP A 217 -0.96 5.40 -4.44
N THR A 218 0.26 5.41 -3.95
CA THR A 218 0.83 6.52 -3.17
C THR A 218 1.05 7.79 -3.98
N HIS A 219 1.06 7.70 -5.31
CA HIS A 219 1.25 8.86 -6.17
C HIS A 219 -0.04 9.69 -6.32
N PHE A 220 -1.20 9.05 -6.17
CA PHE A 220 -2.50 9.69 -6.35
C PHE A 220 -3.44 9.58 -5.15
N GLN A 221 -3.14 8.69 -4.19
CA GLN A 221 -4.06 8.36 -3.09
C GLN A 221 -3.40 8.54 -1.72
N PHE A 222 -3.59 7.60 -0.81
CA PHE A 222 -2.99 7.61 0.52
C PHE A 222 -1.48 7.45 0.48
N THR A 223 -0.77 8.02 1.45
CA THR A 223 0.69 7.95 1.55
C THR A 223 1.17 7.07 2.69
N ASN A 224 0.27 6.68 3.60
CA ASN A 224 0.63 5.85 4.75
C ASN A 224 0.88 4.39 4.35
N TRP A 225 1.97 3.81 4.81
CA TRP A 225 2.39 2.44 4.49
C TRP A 225 1.32 1.40 4.79
N SER A 226 0.62 1.49 5.93
CA SER A 226 -0.39 0.51 6.33
C SER A 226 -1.78 0.75 5.74
N VAL A 227 -1.96 1.85 4.96
CA VAL A 227 -3.11 2.06 4.09
C VAL A 227 -2.84 1.53 2.69
N ASP A 228 -1.64 1.81 2.15
CA ASP A 228 -1.27 1.45 0.78
C ASP A 228 -1.23 -0.07 0.58
N ASN A 229 -0.60 -0.78 1.51
CA ASN A 229 -0.57 -2.24 1.51
C ASN A 229 -1.03 -2.81 2.86
N ASN A 230 -1.28 -4.13 2.89
CA ASN A 230 -1.54 -4.86 4.12
C ASN A 230 -0.36 -4.74 5.08
N GLY A 231 -0.52 -3.98 6.18
CA GLY A 231 0.55 -3.74 7.13
C GLY A 231 1.14 -5.00 7.77
N ALA A 232 0.36 -6.08 7.90
CA ALA A 232 0.86 -7.35 8.46
C ALA A 232 1.40 -8.31 7.39
N TRP A 233 1.63 -7.84 6.17
CA TRP A 233 2.29 -8.58 5.12
C TRP A 233 3.75 -8.17 5.01
N ASP A 234 4.62 -8.87 5.71
CA ASP A 234 6.08 -8.64 5.69
C ASP A 234 6.68 -9.17 4.37
N TYR A 235 6.30 -8.54 3.25
CA TYR A 235 6.65 -9.00 1.91
C TYR A 235 8.16 -8.92 1.64
N ALA A 236 8.67 -9.88 0.89
CA ALA A 236 10.09 -9.97 0.54
C ALA A 236 10.54 -8.77 -0.30
N ALA A 237 11.44 -7.96 0.24
CA ALA A 237 12.04 -6.83 -0.45
C ALA A 237 13.39 -6.45 0.15
N ASP A 238 14.26 -5.85 -0.67
CA ASP A 238 15.38 -5.06 -0.17
C ASP A 238 14.87 -3.73 0.44
N THR A 239 15.76 -2.93 1.02
CA THR A 239 15.41 -1.64 1.64
C THR A 239 14.79 -0.62 0.66
N ARG A 240 14.77 -0.88 -0.64
CA ARG A 240 14.17 -0.05 -1.68
C ARG A 240 12.80 -0.57 -2.12
N GLY A 241 12.30 -1.67 -1.53
CA GLY A 241 11.00 -2.24 -1.86
C GLY A 241 11.03 -3.25 -3.01
N TYR A 242 12.20 -3.66 -3.50
CA TYR A 242 12.34 -4.58 -4.65
C TYR A 242 13.03 -5.88 -4.28
N THR A 243 12.70 -6.93 -5.01
CA THR A 243 13.35 -8.24 -4.89
C THR A 243 13.53 -8.89 -6.27
N VAL A 244 14.14 -10.07 -6.30
CA VAL A 244 14.27 -10.90 -7.50
C VAL A 244 13.50 -12.19 -7.30
N GLY A 245 12.71 -12.58 -8.29
CA GLY A 245 11.86 -13.77 -8.16
C GLY A 245 11.13 -14.14 -9.44
N ILE A 246 10.10 -14.96 -9.25
CA ILE A 246 9.19 -15.42 -10.28
C ILE A 246 7.75 -15.17 -9.84
N VAL A 247 6.92 -14.67 -10.77
CA VAL A 247 5.47 -14.53 -10.62
C VAL A 247 4.82 -15.48 -11.62
N ALA A 248 3.90 -16.31 -11.15
CA ALA A 248 3.00 -17.10 -11.98
C ALA A 248 1.56 -16.63 -11.68
N ASP A 249 0.92 -16.04 -12.68
CA ASP A 249 -0.40 -15.41 -12.55
C ASP A 249 -1.36 -16.08 -13.54
N TYR A 250 -2.33 -16.83 -13.01
CA TYR A 250 -3.42 -17.41 -13.79
C TYR A 250 -4.64 -16.52 -13.69
N GLU A 251 -5.10 -16.04 -14.84
CA GLU A 251 -6.23 -15.13 -14.96
C GLU A 251 -7.39 -15.78 -15.73
N ASP A 252 -8.60 -15.65 -15.14
CA ASP A 252 -9.87 -15.93 -15.81
C ASP A 252 -10.76 -14.68 -15.73
N ARG A 253 -11.93 -14.68 -16.36
CA ARG A 253 -12.86 -13.52 -16.38
C ARG A 253 -13.31 -13.07 -15.00
N THR A 254 -13.54 -14.01 -14.08
CA THR A 254 -14.19 -13.78 -12.79
C THR A 254 -13.29 -14.05 -11.60
N TRP A 255 -12.12 -14.63 -11.80
CA TRP A 255 -11.18 -14.94 -10.75
C TRP A 255 -9.74 -14.99 -11.27
N GLY A 256 -8.79 -14.88 -10.38
CA GLY A 256 -7.36 -15.03 -10.64
C GLY A 256 -6.68 -15.78 -9.50
N PHE A 257 -5.53 -16.39 -9.80
CA PHE A 257 -4.69 -17.05 -8.82
C PHE A 257 -3.23 -16.70 -9.08
N ARG A 258 -2.55 -16.14 -8.09
CA ARG A 258 -1.17 -15.68 -8.20
C ARG A 258 -0.28 -16.43 -7.23
N PHE A 259 0.86 -16.87 -7.71
CA PHE A 259 1.96 -17.42 -6.93
C PHE A 259 3.21 -16.60 -7.18
N VAL A 260 3.88 -16.18 -6.11
CA VAL A 260 5.15 -15.47 -6.20
C VAL A 260 6.17 -16.14 -5.29
N GLU A 261 7.31 -16.53 -5.87
CA GLU A 261 8.50 -16.90 -5.11
C GLU A 261 9.58 -15.84 -5.30
N ALA A 262 10.18 -15.38 -4.19
CA ALA A 262 11.08 -14.24 -4.17
C ALA A 262 12.23 -14.41 -3.19
N LEU A 263 13.37 -13.77 -3.46
CA LEU A 263 14.51 -13.74 -2.56
C LEU A 263 14.24 -12.83 -1.37
N MET A 264 14.76 -13.21 -0.20
CA MET A 264 14.73 -12.40 1.01
C MET A 264 16.04 -11.66 1.23
N PRO A 265 16.04 -10.49 1.90
CA PRO A 265 17.26 -9.79 2.27
C PRO A 265 18.07 -10.57 3.32
N LYS A 266 19.37 -10.23 3.43
CA LYS A 266 20.30 -10.85 4.40
C LYS A 266 19.99 -10.48 5.84
N VAL A 267 19.55 -9.26 6.05
CA VAL A 267 19.20 -8.66 7.35
C VAL A 267 17.95 -7.79 7.17
N ALA A 268 17.25 -7.54 8.25
CA ALA A 268 16.06 -6.67 8.23
C ALA A 268 16.37 -5.33 7.58
N ASN A 269 15.54 -4.90 6.65
CA ASN A 269 15.68 -3.68 5.86
C ASN A 269 17.07 -3.53 5.18
N GLY A 270 17.68 -4.67 4.80
CA GLY A 270 18.97 -4.70 4.11
C GLY A 270 18.86 -4.49 2.61
N ILE A 271 19.96 -4.03 1.97
CA ILE A 271 20.00 -3.89 0.50
C ILE A 271 20.38 -5.18 -0.21
N ASP A 272 21.14 -6.06 0.46
CA ASP A 272 21.65 -7.29 -0.13
C ASP A 272 20.65 -8.42 0.01
N LEU A 273 20.29 -9.05 -1.10
CA LEU A 273 19.49 -10.28 -1.15
C LEU A 273 20.35 -11.53 -0.96
N VAL A 274 19.74 -12.59 -0.40
CA VAL A 274 20.38 -13.91 -0.28
C VAL A 274 20.11 -14.71 -1.55
N TRP A 275 21.15 -14.94 -2.35
CA TRP A 275 21.09 -15.71 -3.61
C TRP A 275 21.12 -17.23 -3.38
N ARG A 276 20.25 -17.72 -2.47
CA ARG A 276 20.09 -19.15 -2.15
C ARG A 276 18.59 -19.46 -1.98
N PRO A 277 17.79 -19.47 -3.08
CA PRO A 277 16.33 -19.54 -3.01
C PRO A 277 15.79 -20.80 -2.33
N TRP A 278 16.52 -21.91 -2.32
CA TRP A 278 16.13 -23.14 -1.60
C TRP A 278 16.38 -23.12 -0.09
N HIS A 279 16.90 -22.05 0.46
CA HIS A 279 17.13 -21.89 1.92
C HIS A 279 16.52 -20.61 2.47
N VAL A 280 16.58 -19.53 1.70
CA VAL A 280 16.17 -18.19 2.09
C VAL A 280 15.32 -17.59 0.99
N HIS A 281 14.01 -17.59 1.20
CA HIS A 281 13.02 -17.22 0.19
C HIS A 281 11.70 -16.83 0.85
N ALA A 282 10.80 -16.30 0.04
CA ALA A 282 9.41 -16.03 0.41
C ALA A 282 8.49 -16.63 -0.64
N GLU A 283 7.45 -17.32 -0.19
CA GLU A 283 6.34 -17.75 -1.04
C GLU A 283 5.09 -16.96 -0.71
N ASN A 284 4.38 -16.52 -1.73
CA ASN A 284 3.14 -15.78 -1.60
C ASN A 284 2.10 -16.36 -2.53
N LEU A 285 0.88 -16.50 -2.04
CA LEU A 285 -0.28 -16.99 -2.78
C LEU A 285 -1.40 -15.96 -2.64
N GLU A 286 -2.02 -15.58 -3.75
CA GLU A 286 -3.23 -14.77 -3.74
C GLU A 286 -4.30 -15.41 -4.61
N TYR A 287 -5.51 -15.48 -4.06
CA TYR A 287 -6.72 -15.85 -4.79
C TYR A 287 -7.63 -14.63 -4.87
N GLU A 288 -7.99 -14.24 -6.09
CA GLU A 288 -8.84 -13.09 -6.38
C GLU A 288 -10.17 -13.54 -6.97
N VAL A 289 -11.27 -12.97 -6.47
CA VAL A 289 -12.61 -13.13 -7.03
C VAL A 289 -13.16 -11.76 -7.39
N ARG A 290 -13.51 -11.58 -8.67
CA ARG A 290 -14.08 -10.35 -9.22
C ARG A 290 -15.59 -10.40 -9.14
N HIS A 291 -16.08 -10.34 -7.92
CA HIS A 291 -17.50 -10.32 -7.60
C HIS A 291 -17.70 -9.49 -6.33
N GLY A 292 -18.51 -8.45 -6.43
CA GLY A 292 -18.80 -7.59 -5.28
C GLY A 292 -19.59 -8.33 -4.21
N VAL A 293 -19.39 -7.95 -2.96
CA VAL A 293 -20.20 -8.39 -1.82
C VAL A 293 -21.63 -7.89 -1.96
N MET A 294 -21.82 -6.70 -2.56
CA MET A 294 -23.13 -6.12 -2.82
C MET A 294 -23.69 -6.59 -4.18
N PRO A 295 -24.94 -7.09 -4.23
CA PRO A 295 -25.57 -7.50 -5.49
C PRO A 295 -25.59 -6.37 -6.53
N LYS A 296 -25.32 -6.70 -7.79
CA LYS A 296 -25.35 -5.78 -8.95
C LYS A 296 -24.32 -4.63 -8.88
N LYS A 297 -23.32 -4.71 -8.01
CA LYS A 297 -22.25 -3.74 -7.87
C LYS A 297 -20.91 -4.42 -8.12
N SER A 298 -19.99 -3.71 -8.77
CA SER A 298 -18.62 -4.21 -8.94
C SER A 298 -17.90 -4.28 -7.62
N GLY A 299 -17.03 -5.26 -7.48
CA GLY A 299 -16.16 -5.40 -6.31
C GLY A 299 -15.21 -6.58 -6.50
N VAL A 300 -14.22 -6.63 -5.66
CA VAL A 300 -13.17 -7.66 -5.69
C VAL A 300 -12.87 -8.11 -4.26
N VAL A 301 -12.66 -9.40 -4.11
CA VAL A 301 -12.19 -10.03 -2.87
C VAL A 301 -10.87 -10.72 -3.15
N ARG A 302 -9.83 -10.41 -2.37
CA ARG A 302 -8.52 -11.05 -2.45
C ARG A 302 -8.17 -11.72 -1.14
N LEU A 303 -7.66 -12.93 -1.23
CA LEU A 303 -7.19 -13.74 -0.10
C LEU A 303 -5.71 -14.00 -0.30
N LEU A 304 -4.89 -13.43 0.57
CA LEU A 304 -3.43 -13.56 0.56
C LEU A 304 -2.97 -14.54 1.64
N ALA A 305 -2.01 -15.40 1.31
CA ALA A 305 -1.24 -16.18 2.26
C ALA A 305 0.25 -16.07 1.91
N TYR A 306 1.12 -15.99 2.92
CA TYR A 306 2.56 -15.90 2.68
C TYR A 306 3.37 -16.66 3.71
N THR A 307 4.58 -17.07 3.31
CA THR A 307 5.62 -17.56 4.20
C THR A 307 6.97 -16.91 3.84
N ASN A 308 7.75 -16.57 4.86
CA ASN A 308 9.11 -16.07 4.72
C ASN A 308 10.06 -17.01 5.45
N HIS A 309 11.14 -17.40 4.77
CA HIS A 309 12.24 -18.16 5.31
C HIS A 309 13.51 -17.33 5.24
N ALA A 310 13.97 -16.80 6.37
CA ALA A 310 15.13 -15.91 6.44
C ALA A 310 15.87 -16.03 7.78
N ASN A 311 17.02 -15.36 7.88
CA ASN A 311 17.80 -15.28 9.12
C ASN A 311 17.16 -14.26 10.07
N MET A 312 15.97 -14.57 10.59
CA MET A 312 15.19 -13.70 11.47
C MET A 312 15.38 -14.12 12.93
N GLY A 313 15.65 -13.14 13.81
CA GLY A 313 15.68 -13.34 15.25
C GLY A 313 14.29 -13.68 15.81
N ILE A 314 14.27 -14.32 16.98
CA ILE A 314 13.05 -14.72 17.70
C ILE A 314 12.88 -13.81 18.91
N TYR A 315 11.77 -13.06 18.99
CA TYR A 315 11.51 -12.09 20.07
C TYR A 315 11.62 -12.72 21.47
N ARG A 316 11.10 -13.94 21.63
CA ARG A 316 11.12 -14.64 22.92
C ARG A 316 12.54 -14.97 23.37
N ASP A 317 13.40 -15.37 22.43
CA ASP A 317 14.79 -15.73 22.71
C ASP A 317 15.63 -14.50 23.05
N ALA A 318 15.43 -13.38 22.34
CA ALA A 318 16.06 -12.11 22.69
C ALA A 318 15.68 -11.61 24.09
N VAL A 319 14.41 -11.76 24.49
CA VAL A 319 13.96 -11.42 25.85
C VAL A 319 14.53 -12.39 26.89
N ALA A 320 14.67 -13.68 26.57
CA ALA A 320 15.27 -14.66 27.46
C ALA A 320 16.75 -14.33 27.75
N GLN A 321 17.56 -14.06 26.73
CA GLN A 321 18.95 -13.65 26.87
C GLN A 321 19.12 -12.40 27.76
N PHE A 322 18.24 -11.42 27.63
CA PHE A 322 18.22 -10.25 28.49
C PHE A 322 17.91 -10.61 29.95
N ARG A 323 16.92 -11.46 30.19
CA ARG A 323 16.55 -11.90 31.55
C ARG A 323 17.63 -12.73 32.23
N GLU A 324 18.42 -13.47 31.46
CA GLU A 324 19.57 -14.22 31.92
C GLU A 324 20.81 -13.34 32.14
N GLY A 325 20.73 -12.05 31.84
CA GLY A 325 21.84 -11.09 32.00
C GLY A 325 22.95 -11.23 30.97
N LEU A 326 22.70 -11.92 29.84
CA LEU A 326 23.66 -12.11 28.77
C LEU A 326 23.85 -10.86 27.91
N VAL A 327 22.83 -10.00 27.85
CA VAL A 327 22.83 -8.72 27.11
C VAL A 327 22.20 -7.62 27.98
N ALA A 328 22.60 -6.36 27.77
CA ALA A 328 22.14 -5.22 28.55
C ALA A 328 20.69 -4.79 28.22
N ALA A 329 20.21 -5.12 27.04
CA ALA A 329 18.82 -4.95 26.59
C ALA A 329 18.50 -6.08 25.59
N PRO A 330 17.22 -6.42 25.37
CA PRO A 330 16.86 -7.40 24.36
C PRO A 330 17.34 -6.95 22.98
N ASP A 331 18.05 -7.83 22.27
CA ASP A 331 18.57 -7.57 20.92
C ASP A 331 18.14 -8.69 19.97
N ILE A 332 17.21 -8.38 19.06
CA ILE A 332 16.65 -9.34 18.10
C ILE A 332 17.70 -9.80 17.08
N THR A 333 18.76 -9.03 16.88
CA THR A 333 19.82 -9.34 15.91
C THR A 333 20.96 -10.18 16.54
N HIS A 334 20.97 -10.34 17.86
CA HIS A 334 22.00 -11.08 18.59
C HIS A 334 21.69 -12.59 18.63
N HIS A 335 21.87 -13.27 17.49
CA HIS A 335 21.70 -14.71 17.37
C HIS A 335 22.64 -15.27 16.29
N PRO A 336 23.02 -16.58 16.38
CA PRO A 336 23.78 -17.21 15.30
C PRO A 336 22.93 -17.29 14.02
N TRP A 337 23.59 -17.34 12.87
CA TRP A 337 22.90 -17.53 11.60
C TRP A 337 22.05 -18.82 11.64
N HIS A 338 20.76 -18.66 11.44
CA HIS A 338 19.81 -19.76 11.24
C HIS A 338 18.55 -19.27 10.52
N VAL A 339 17.98 -20.12 9.71
CA VAL A 339 16.73 -19.79 9.00
C VAL A 339 15.54 -20.08 9.91
N THR A 340 14.73 -19.05 10.13
CA THR A 340 13.43 -19.15 10.82
C THR A 340 12.29 -18.89 9.85
N GLY A 341 11.07 -19.27 10.21
CA GLY A 341 9.87 -19.11 9.41
C GLY A 341 8.91 -18.07 10.00
N LYS A 342 8.44 -17.14 9.18
CA LYS A 342 7.29 -16.28 9.45
C LYS A 342 6.19 -16.62 8.45
N TYR A 343 4.93 -16.60 8.88
CA TYR A 343 3.79 -16.78 7.97
C TYR A 343 2.63 -15.88 8.37
N GLY A 344 1.82 -15.53 7.40
CA GLY A 344 0.66 -14.68 7.62
C GLY A 344 -0.40 -14.82 6.55
N PHE A 345 -1.51 -14.11 6.78
CA PHE A 345 -2.69 -14.11 5.93
C PHE A 345 -3.24 -12.69 5.80
N GLY A 346 -3.84 -12.42 4.65
CA GLY A 346 -4.52 -11.17 4.36
C GLY A 346 -5.87 -11.38 3.68
N VAL A 347 -6.78 -10.43 3.93
CA VAL A 347 -8.02 -10.27 3.18
C VAL A 347 -8.08 -8.83 2.71
N ASN A 348 -8.34 -8.62 1.42
CA ASN A 348 -8.50 -7.32 0.81
C ASN A 348 -9.83 -7.29 0.05
N LEU A 349 -10.70 -6.38 0.43
CA LEU A 349 -12.03 -6.17 -0.13
C LEU A 349 -12.08 -4.82 -0.82
N GLU A 350 -12.66 -4.79 -2.01
CA GLU A 350 -12.97 -3.59 -2.75
C GLU A 350 -14.43 -3.66 -3.21
N GLN A 351 -15.19 -2.58 -3.04
CA GLN A 351 -16.61 -2.55 -3.37
C GLN A 351 -17.05 -1.17 -3.85
N ASP A 352 -17.60 -1.10 -5.04
CA ASP A 352 -18.30 0.09 -5.49
C ASP A 352 -19.60 0.28 -4.71
N LEU A 353 -19.72 1.40 -4.02
CA LEU A 353 -20.93 1.80 -3.31
C LEU A 353 -21.86 2.60 -4.20
N THR A 354 -21.30 3.46 -5.05
CA THR A 354 -21.98 4.20 -6.12
C THR A 354 -21.09 4.28 -7.35
N SER A 355 -21.52 4.91 -8.43
CA SER A 355 -20.68 5.18 -9.60
C SER A 355 -19.43 6.04 -9.31
N ASN A 356 -19.43 6.77 -8.19
CA ASN A 356 -18.36 7.72 -7.85
C ASN A 356 -17.71 7.43 -6.50
N LEU A 357 -18.22 6.50 -5.73
CA LEU A 357 -17.73 6.16 -4.38
C LEU A 357 -17.40 4.67 -4.32
N THR A 358 -16.14 4.37 -4.07
CA THR A 358 -15.62 3.02 -3.87
C THR A 358 -15.07 2.92 -2.45
N ALA A 359 -15.35 1.82 -1.78
CA ALA A 359 -14.83 1.49 -0.46
C ALA A 359 -13.83 0.33 -0.53
N PHE A 360 -12.91 0.29 0.42
CA PHE A 360 -12.06 -0.87 0.66
C PHE A 360 -12.04 -1.25 2.14
N ALA A 361 -11.69 -2.50 2.40
CA ALA A 361 -11.33 -2.97 3.72
C ALA A 361 -10.21 -4.01 3.60
N ARG A 362 -9.19 -3.91 4.46
CA ARG A 362 -8.11 -4.89 4.60
C ARG A 362 -8.05 -5.43 6.01
N TRP A 363 -7.75 -6.70 6.12
CA TRP A 363 -7.37 -7.36 7.34
C TRP A 363 -6.08 -8.14 7.11
N GLY A 364 -5.14 -8.02 8.02
CA GLY A 364 -3.87 -8.73 7.97
C GLY A 364 -3.47 -9.30 9.31
N TRP A 365 -2.81 -10.43 9.28
CA TRP A 365 -2.33 -11.13 10.45
C TRP A 365 -1.07 -11.93 10.11
N ASP A 366 -0.09 -11.91 11.00
CA ASP A 366 1.03 -12.83 10.99
C ASP A 366 1.26 -13.48 12.38
N ASN A 367 2.20 -14.42 12.43
CA ASN A 367 2.47 -15.18 13.65
C ASN A 367 3.17 -14.36 14.74
N GLY A 368 3.82 -13.22 14.43
CA GLY A 368 4.46 -12.27 15.35
C GLY A 368 5.52 -12.87 16.29
N LYS A 369 6.19 -13.94 15.88
CA LYS A 369 7.18 -14.64 16.70
C LYS A 369 8.61 -14.19 16.40
N THR A 370 8.84 -13.79 15.17
CA THR A 370 10.15 -13.44 14.65
C THR A 370 10.20 -11.97 14.27
N GLU A 371 11.41 -11.46 14.14
CA GLU A 371 11.72 -10.15 13.61
C GLU A 371 10.92 -9.84 12.34
N SER A 372 10.42 -8.61 12.21
CA SER A 372 9.92 -8.10 10.94
C SER A 372 11.11 -7.77 10.04
N PHE A 373 11.01 -8.07 8.75
CA PHE A 373 12.23 -8.19 7.96
C PHE A 373 12.32 -7.21 6.79
N ALA A 374 11.20 -6.89 6.18
CA ALA A 374 11.25 -6.12 4.94
C ALA A 374 10.36 -4.87 4.92
N TYR A 375 9.10 -4.96 5.35
CA TYR A 375 8.15 -3.88 5.12
C TYR A 375 7.80 -3.09 6.38
N THR A 376 7.04 -3.65 7.30
CA THR A 376 6.55 -2.96 8.52
C THR A 376 6.76 -3.82 9.76
N GLU A 377 6.73 -3.20 10.93
CA GLU A 377 6.69 -3.91 12.21
C GLU A 377 5.25 -4.00 12.73
N ILE A 378 4.40 -4.70 11.98
CA ILE A 378 2.98 -4.88 12.26
C ILE A 378 2.63 -6.36 12.15
N ASP A 379 2.07 -6.96 13.22
CA ASP A 379 1.66 -8.37 13.26
C ASP A 379 0.14 -8.53 13.06
N LEU A 380 -0.62 -7.44 13.15
CA LEU A 380 -2.06 -7.41 12.98
C LEU A 380 -2.51 -6.03 12.50
N THR A 381 -3.21 -5.96 11.38
CA THR A 381 -3.77 -4.72 10.86
C THR A 381 -5.25 -4.88 10.50
N ILE A 382 -5.99 -3.80 10.66
CA ILE A 382 -7.33 -3.59 10.09
C ILE A 382 -7.29 -2.21 9.46
N ALA A 383 -7.55 -2.13 8.16
CA ALA A 383 -7.63 -0.89 7.42
C ALA A 383 -8.95 -0.82 6.66
N GLU A 384 -9.56 0.34 6.64
CA GLU A 384 -10.80 0.60 5.88
C GLU A 384 -10.81 2.03 5.38
N GLY A 385 -11.44 2.27 4.25
CA GLY A 385 -11.54 3.61 3.71
C GLY A 385 -12.42 3.71 2.49
N VAL A 386 -12.55 4.94 2.02
CA VAL A 386 -13.34 5.26 0.83
C VAL A 386 -12.60 6.23 -0.06
N ARG A 387 -12.85 6.12 -1.36
CA ARG A 387 -12.43 7.08 -2.38
C ARG A 387 -13.64 7.61 -3.12
N LEU A 388 -13.72 8.91 -3.25
CA LEU A 388 -14.68 9.64 -4.06
C LEU A 388 -13.98 10.23 -5.29
N ASN A 389 -14.49 9.97 -6.49
CA ASN A 389 -13.98 10.61 -7.71
C ASN A 389 -14.68 11.96 -7.97
N GLY A 390 -14.00 12.85 -8.67
CA GLY A 390 -14.42 14.23 -8.88
C GLY A 390 -15.51 14.46 -9.93
N ALA A 391 -16.08 13.42 -10.50
CA ALA A 391 -17.10 13.54 -11.55
C ALA A 391 -18.33 14.36 -11.09
N LYS A 392 -18.70 14.27 -9.78
CA LYS A 392 -19.82 15.03 -9.21
C LYS A 392 -19.62 16.56 -9.17
N TRP A 393 -18.38 17.02 -9.17
CA TRP A 393 -18.06 18.45 -9.21
C TRP A 393 -17.29 18.83 -10.49
N HIS A 394 -17.52 18.06 -11.59
CA HIS A 394 -17.00 18.33 -12.91
C HIS A 394 -15.47 18.33 -13.04
N ARG A 395 -14.80 17.53 -12.21
CA ARG A 395 -13.34 17.36 -12.18
C ARG A 395 -12.99 15.88 -12.16
N LYS A 396 -13.18 15.19 -13.29
CA LYS A 396 -13.16 13.71 -13.38
C LYS A 396 -11.83 13.08 -12.93
N TYR A 397 -10.72 13.81 -13.03
CA TYR A 397 -9.39 13.34 -12.59
C TYR A 397 -9.07 13.65 -11.13
N ASP A 398 -9.87 14.48 -10.47
CA ASP A 398 -9.71 14.72 -9.04
C ASP A 398 -10.19 13.53 -8.23
N ARG A 399 -9.57 13.35 -7.05
CA ARG A 399 -9.88 12.28 -6.10
C ARG A 399 -9.83 12.79 -4.68
N ALA A 400 -10.72 12.31 -3.86
CA ALA A 400 -10.67 12.53 -2.42
C ALA A 400 -10.81 11.19 -1.70
N GLY A 401 -10.10 11.02 -0.59
CA GLY A 401 -10.21 9.82 0.19
C GLY A 401 -10.05 10.06 1.67
N ILE A 402 -10.62 9.16 2.46
CA ILE A 402 -10.41 9.03 3.89
C ILE A 402 -10.27 7.56 4.24
N ALA A 403 -9.28 7.23 5.07
CA ALA A 403 -9.04 5.88 5.57
C ALA A 403 -8.77 5.90 7.07
N PHE A 404 -9.10 4.78 7.71
CA PHE A 404 -8.74 4.48 9.09
C PHE A 404 -7.96 3.17 9.12
N VAL A 405 -6.90 3.14 9.93
CA VAL A 405 -6.08 1.95 10.16
C VAL A 405 -5.86 1.75 11.65
N SER A 406 -5.91 0.50 12.08
CA SER A 406 -5.54 0.08 13.42
C SER A 406 -4.48 -1.01 13.35
N ASN A 407 -3.24 -0.66 13.69
CA ASN A 407 -2.09 -1.55 13.70
C ASN A 407 -1.86 -2.14 15.09
N GLY A 408 -1.34 -3.35 15.16
CA GLY A 408 -1.02 -4.02 16.41
C GLY A 408 0.09 -5.05 16.25
N ILE A 409 0.70 -5.41 17.37
CA ILE A 409 1.75 -6.43 17.46
C ILE A 409 1.38 -7.52 18.45
N LYS A 410 1.97 -8.72 18.28
CA LYS A 410 1.75 -9.89 19.15
C LYS A 410 2.48 -9.75 20.47
N ARG A 411 2.11 -10.60 21.42
CA ARG A 411 2.59 -10.51 22.80
C ARG A 411 4.12 -10.64 22.94
N ASP A 412 4.76 -11.50 22.15
CA ASP A 412 6.21 -11.68 22.20
C ASP A 412 6.93 -10.40 21.72
N HIS A 413 6.42 -9.78 20.66
CA HIS A 413 6.88 -8.49 20.15
C HIS A 413 6.61 -7.35 21.16
N GLN A 414 5.41 -7.29 21.77
CA GLN A 414 5.11 -6.33 22.85
C GLN A 414 6.09 -6.46 24.01
N ASN A 415 6.36 -7.70 24.47
CA ASN A 415 7.31 -7.95 25.55
C ASN A 415 8.74 -7.52 25.18
N TYR A 416 9.15 -7.74 23.95
CA TYR A 416 10.44 -7.31 23.43
C TYR A 416 10.61 -5.78 23.52
N LEU A 417 9.65 -5.02 22.97
CA LEU A 417 9.69 -3.55 23.01
C LEU A 417 9.53 -2.99 24.46
N ALA A 418 8.69 -3.61 25.28
CA ALA A 418 8.48 -3.18 26.66
C ALA A 418 9.76 -3.35 27.54
N ASN A 419 10.63 -4.31 27.20
CA ASN A 419 11.92 -4.52 27.89
C ASN A 419 13.07 -3.72 27.24
N GLY A 420 12.81 -2.81 26.30
CA GLY A 420 13.80 -1.92 25.71
C GLY A 420 14.43 -2.43 24.42
N GLY A 421 13.86 -3.46 23.80
CA GLY A 421 14.26 -3.90 22.46
C GLY A 421 13.98 -2.87 21.38
N TYR A 422 14.75 -2.91 20.32
CA TYR A 422 14.62 -2.06 19.14
C TYR A 422 14.40 -2.92 17.90
N GLY A 423 13.34 -2.61 17.15
CA GLY A 423 13.16 -3.13 15.80
C GLY A 423 13.86 -2.27 14.77
N PHE A 424 13.58 -2.53 13.50
CA PHE A 424 14.17 -1.73 12.42
C PHE A 424 13.41 -0.40 12.17
N LEU A 425 12.17 -0.27 12.64
CA LEU A 425 11.35 0.97 12.56
C LEU A 425 11.09 1.60 13.92
N ILE A 426 10.78 0.79 14.92
CA ILE A 426 10.20 1.23 16.19
C ILE A 426 11.05 0.81 17.39
N GLY A 427 10.77 1.44 18.52
CA GLY A 427 11.41 1.14 19.80
C GLY A 427 11.79 2.43 20.54
N ASP A 428 11.11 2.69 21.65
CA ASP A 428 11.29 3.90 22.47
C ASP A 428 12.18 3.67 23.70
N GLY A 429 12.84 2.49 23.79
CA GLY A 429 13.58 2.06 24.98
C GLY A 429 12.69 1.43 26.07
N ARG A 430 11.42 1.70 26.08
CA ARG A 430 10.31 1.02 26.77
C ARG A 430 9.02 1.39 26.08
N VAL A 431 8.05 0.48 26.01
CA VAL A 431 6.77 0.75 25.36
C VAL A 431 5.63 0.36 26.29
N ARG A 432 4.74 1.30 26.56
CA ARG A 432 3.45 1.00 27.19
C ARG A 432 2.41 0.79 26.09
N TYR A 433 2.24 -0.47 25.73
CA TYR A 433 1.52 -0.88 24.53
C TYR A 433 0.10 -0.32 24.41
N GLY A 434 -0.19 0.24 23.24
CA GLY A 434 -1.49 0.55 22.70
C GLY A 434 -1.45 0.36 21.20
N ARG A 435 -2.55 0.01 20.55
CA ARG A 435 -2.59 -0.07 19.09
C ARG A 435 -2.28 1.30 18.50
N GLU A 436 -1.47 1.34 17.45
CA GLU A 436 -1.29 2.54 16.65
C GLU A 436 -2.51 2.70 15.74
N ASN A 437 -3.26 3.79 15.92
CA ASN A 437 -4.44 4.08 15.11
C ASN A 437 -4.18 5.33 14.28
N ILE A 438 -4.45 5.21 12.98
CA ILE A 438 -4.17 6.24 12.00
C ILE A 438 -5.46 6.58 11.26
N THR A 439 -5.75 7.87 11.13
CA THR A 439 -6.77 8.37 10.21
C THR A 439 -6.06 9.23 9.18
N GLU A 440 -6.17 8.88 7.91
CA GLU A 440 -5.58 9.64 6.80
C GLU A 440 -6.67 10.17 5.88
N SER A 441 -6.49 11.39 5.39
CA SER A 441 -7.32 12.00 4.35
C SER A 441 -6.47 12.74 3.34
N TYR A 442 -6.93 12.77 2.09
CA TYR A 442 -6.28 13.50 1.00
C TYR A 442 -7.30 14.05 0.01
N TYR A 443 -6.88 15.05 -0.73
CA TYR A 443 -7.53 15.52 -1.95
C TYR A 443 -6.49 15.67 -3.04
N THR A 444 -6.57 14.90 -4.13
CA THR A 444 -5.70 15.03 -5.29
C THR A 444 -6.41 15.83 -6.37
N ALA A 445 -5.87 16.99 -6.68
CA ALA A 445 -6.35 17.88 -7.72
C ALA A 445 -5.51 17.71 -8.99
N HIS A 446 -6.14 17.40 -10.11
CA HIS A 446 -5.55 17.53 -11.43
C HIS A 446 -5.47 19.00 -11.80
N VAL A 447 -4.25 19.53 -11.95
CA VAL A 447 -4.04 20.98 -12.19
C VAL A 447 -3.89 21.30 -13.65
N TRP A 448 -3.07 20.55 -14.35
CA TRP A 448 -2.81 20.74 -15.76
C TRP A 448 -2.04 19.55 -16.33
N ARG A 449 -2.52 18.94 -17.42
CA ARG A 449 -1.91 17.76 -18.06
C ARG A 449 -1.53 16.71 -17.01
N GLY A 450 -0.29 16.22 -17.01
CA GLY A 450 0.22 15.27 -16.05
C GLY A 450 0.58 15.86 -14.67
N ILE A 451 0.15 17.08 -14.30
CA ILE A 451 0.50 17.69 -13.00
C ILE A 451 -0.66 17.57 -12.02
N TYR A 452 -0.36 16.98 -10.87
CA TYR A 452 -1.30 16.76 -9.77
C TYR A 452 -0.75 17.33 -8.47
N LEU A 453 -1.61 18.00 -7.69
CA LEU A 453 -1.29 18.49 -6.36
C LEU A 453 -2.24 17.90 -5.33
N ALA A 454 -1.70 17.45 -4.20
CA ALA A 454 -2.51 16.79 -3.19
C ALA A 454 -2.14 17.25 -1.76
N PRO A 455 -2.93 18.12 -1.12
CA PRO A 455 -2.91 18.27 0.33
C PRO A 455 -3.45 17.00 0.99
N GLY A 456 -2.86 16.64 2.13
CA GLY A 456 -3.25 15.50 2.94
C GLY A 456 -2.96 15.72 4.42
N MET A 457 -3.55 14.87 5.25
CA MET A 457 -3.35 14.91 6.69
C MET A 457 -3.48 13.51 7.28
N GLN A 458 -2.63 13.20 8.25
CA GLN A 458 -2.72 11.99 9.06
C GLN A 458 -2.83 12.35 10.54
N TYR A 459 -3.76 11.73 11.26
CA TYR A 459 -3.89 11.79 12.71
C TYR A 459 -3.53 10.44 13.30
N ILE A 460 -2.48 10.41 14.12
CA ILE A 460 -1.85 9.18 14.61
C ILE A 460 -1.93 9.13 16.13
N VAL A 461 -2.55 8.10 16.67
CA VAL A 461 -2.69 7.86 18.12
C VAL A 461 -1.78 6.71 18.51
N ASN A 462 -1.07 6.84 19.63
CA ASN A 462 -0.07 5.90 20.14
C ASN A 462 1.05 5.61 19.10
N PRO A 463 1.78 6.64 18.62
CA PRO A 463 2.84 6.45 17.64
C PRO A 463 3.87 5.40 18.13
N GLY A 464 4.23 4.45 17.26
CA GLY A 464 5.12 3.34 17.60
C GLY A 464 4.57 2.42 18.70
N TYR A 465 3.24 2.27 18.78
CA TYR A 465 2.50 1.50 19.80
C TYR A 465 2.60 2.02 21.24
N ASN A 466 3.04 3.26 21.45
CA ASN A 466 3.33 3.76 22.78
C ASN A 466 2.26 4.75 23.27
N ARG A 467 1.54 4.39 24.36
CA ARG A 467 0.54 5.25 25.01
C ARG A 467 1.11 6.46 25.72
N ASP A 468 2.42 6.48 25.96
CA ASP A 468 3.12 7.59 26.63
C ASP A 468 3.54 8.67 25.61
N ARG A 469 3.09 8.52 24.35
CA ARG A 469 3.44 9.40 23.23
C ARG A 469 2.22 9.70 22.37
N GLY A 470 2.18 10.92 21.80
CA GLY A 470 1.12 11.36 20.91
C GLY A 470 -0.12 11.94 21.62
N PRO A 471 -1.23 12.14 20.90
CA PRO A 471 -1.34 11.94 19.45
C PRO A 471 -0.50 12.93 18.64
N VAL A 472 -0.22 12.60 17.38
CA VAL A 472 0.47 13.48 16.45
C VAL A 472 -0.37 13.73 15.19
N VAL A 473 -0.34 14.96 14.68
CA VAL A 473 -0.94 15.35 13.40
C VAL A 473 0.18 15.59 12.41
N VAL A 474 0.17 14.85 11.30
CA VAL A 474 1.12 15.04 10.19
C VAL A 474 0.36 15.68 9.03
N GLY A 475 0.71 16.91 8.67
CA GLY A 475 0.27 17.54 7.43
C GLY A 475 1.18 17.11 6.28
N ALA A 476 0.60 16.85 5.10
CA ALA A 476 1.31 16.48 3.90
C ALA A 476 0.90 17.34 2.70
N PHE A 477 1.82 17.57 1.80
CA PHE A 477 1.56 18.15 0.49
C PHE A 477 2.37 17.41 -0.57
N ARG A 478 1.68 16.79 -1.50
CA ARG A 478 2.28 16.05 -2.61
C ARG A 478 2.16 16.82 -3.91
N ALA A 479 3.25 16.86 -4.67
CA ALA A 479 3.28 17.29 -6.06
C ALA A 479 3.73 16.10 -6.92
N HIS A 480 2.87 15.68 -7.85
CA HIS A 480 3.09 14.55 -8.71
C HIS A 480 3.02 14.95 -10.17
N VAL A 481 3.93 14.39 -10.99
CA VAL A 481 4.00 14.65 -12.42
C VAL A 481 4.13 13.33 -13.17
N GLU A 482 3.22 13.10 -14.11
CA GLU A 482 3.21 11.97 -15.06
C GLU A 482 3.70 12.41 -16.44
N PHE A 483 4.59 11.62 -17.07
CA PHE A 483 5.16 11.89 -18.39
C PHE A 483 4.72 10.88 -19.44
#